data_f6a9ece3536910be29ef2dbf7a043fac
#
_entry.id   f6a9ece3536910be29ef2dbf7a043fac
#
_cell.length_a   1.000
_cell.length_b   1.000
_cell.length_c   1.000
_cell.angle_alpha   90.00
_cell.angle_beta   90.00
_cell.angle_gamma   90.00
#
_symmetry.space_group_name_H-M   'P 1'
#
loop_
_entity.id
_entity.type
_entity.pdbx_description
1 polymer ?
#
loop_
_entity_poly.entity_id
_entity_poly.type
_entity_poly.pdbx_seq_one_letter_code
_entity_poly.pdbx_strand_id
1 'polypeptide(L)'
;GENGAGKSTLIKVLTGVHQADEGQIYVDGVEQHFKDPNDSAAAGIACVYQELNIEKLLSITDNIFINKWIKKGTLLDYPTMHKKAKEVMASLGQDVDPTQPAGNFGMGVQQMIEIAKAVLINAKMIIMDEPTSSLGEKEVEQLMKTCRDLKARGIGIVFVSHKLEELFELCDRVTVIRDGEYIETRDISGWDNDSLITAMVGRSLDNQFPKEFGTKSKEPMLEVNNVVEAGVLNNVSFKAYGGEILGFAGLVGAGRTEIMRAIFGADPI
;
A
#
# COMPACT_ATOMS: atom_id res chain seq x y z
N GLY A 1 -8.98 -4.95 9.35
CA GLY A 1 -9.34 -6.36 9.42
C GLY A 1 -8.28 -7.23 8.78
N GLU A 2 -8.22 -8.51 9.12
CA GLU A 2 -7.30 -9.47 8.51
C GLU A 2 -7.56 -9.66 7.01
N ASN A 3 -6.68 -10.42 6.33
CA ASN A 3 -6.91 -10.82 4.94
C ASN A 3 -8.19 -11.65 4.85
N GLY A 4 -9.05 -11.37 3.87
CA GLY A 4 -10.36 -12.01 3.75
C GLY A 4 -11.50 -11.33 4.51
N ALA A 5 -11.25 -10.28 5.29
CA ALA A 5 -12.28 -9.55 6.04
C ALA A 5 -13.35 -8.83 5.20
N GLY A 6 -13.28 -8.90 3.86
CA GLY A 6 -14.26 -8.25 2.96
C GLY A 6 -13.88 -6.82 2.53
N LYS A 7 -12.74 -6.27 2.95
CA LYS A 7 -12.32 -4.89 2.61
C LYS A 7 -12.27 -4.64 1.10
N SER A 8 -11.56 -5.49 0.38
CA SER A 8 -11.42 -5.34 -1.09
C SER A 8 -12.75 -5.61 -1.82
N THR A 9 -13.64 -6.42 -1.27
CA THR A 9 -14.99 -6.61 -1.82
C THR A 9 -15.81 -5.34 -1.67
N LEU A 10 -15.78 -4.71 -0.48
CA LEU A 10 -16.43 -3.42 -0.25
C LEU A 10 -15.87 -2.34 -1.21
N ILE A 11 -14.55 -2.29 -1.39
CA ILE A 11 -13.92 -1.36 -2.35
C ILE A 11 -14.46 -1.61 -3.77
N LYS A 12 -14.55 -2.85 -4.21
CA LYS A 12 -15.08 -3.20 -5.54
C LYS A 12 -16.54 -2.79 -5.72
N VAL A 13 -17.34 -2.84 -4.65
CA VAL A 13 -18.72 -2.34 -4.68
C VAL A 13 -18.73 -0.81 -4.77
N LEU A 14 -17.95 -0.11 -3.95
CA LEU A 14 -17.86 1.36 -3.96
C LEU A 14 -17.29 1.93 -5.27
N THR A 15 -16.49 1.14 -5.97
CA THR A 15 -15.90 1.53 -7.26
C THR A 15 -16.70 1.04 -8.46
N GLY A 16 -17.84 0.38 -8.26
CA GLY A 16 -18.70 -0.11 -9.35
C GLY A 16 -18.16 -1.33 -10.11
N VAL A 17 -17.09 -1.96 -9.62
CA VAL A 17 -16.57 -3.23 -10.18
C VAL A 17 -17.51 -4.39 -9.86
N HIS A 18 -18.14 -4.37 -8.68
CA HIS A 18 -19.20 -5.29 -8.28
C HIS A 18 -20.46 -4.49 -7.95
N GLN A 19 -21.61 -5.08 -8.20
CA GLN A 19 -22.88 -4.54 -7.75
C GLN A 19 -23.16 -5.04 -6.32
N ALA A 20 -23.78 -4.16 -5.52
CA ALA A 20 -24.27 -4.59 -4.21
C ALA A 20 -25.54 -5.46 -4.42
N ASP A 21 -25.62 -6.57 -3.73
CA ASP A 21 -26.82 -7.39 -3.72
C ASP A 21 -27.97 -6.68 -2.96
N GLU A 22 -27.62 -6.00 -1.86
CA GLU A 22 -28.54 -5.24 -1.01
C GLU A 22 -27.85 -3.98 -0.46
N GLY A 23 -28.65 -3.04 0.04
CA GLY A 23 -28.17 -1.80 0.63
C GLY A 23 -28.13 -0.63 -0.35
N GLN A 24 -27.65 0.52 0.13
CA GLN A 24 -27.67 1.78 -0.61
C GLN A 24 -26.35 2.51 -0.43
N ILE A 25 -25.90 3.18 -1.49
CA ILE A 25 -24.71 4.02 -1.49
C ILE A 25 -25.15 5.46 -1.71
N TYR A 26 -24.68 6.38 -0.86
CA TYR A 26 -24.95 7.81 -0.99
C TYR A 26 -23.66 8.59 -1.20
N VAL A 27 -23.63 9.48 -2.19
CA VAL A 27 -22.56 10.46 -2.39
C VAL A 27 -23.18 11.85 -2.36
N ASP A 28 -22.69 12.70 -1.47
CA ASP A 28 -23.27 14.04 -1.22
C ASP A 28 -24.79 14.00 -0.92
N GLY A 29 -25.26 12.97 -0.24
CA GLY A 29 -26.67 12.77 0.10
C GLY A 29 -27.56 12.28 -1.05
N VAL A 30 -26.98 12.02 -2.22
CA VAL A 30 -27.69 11.49 -3.40
C VAL A 30 -27.41 10.00 -3.50
N GLU A 31 -28.46 9.19 -3.59
CA GLU A 31 -28.35 7.75 -3.81
C GLU A 31 -27.71 7.44 -5.16
N GLN A 32 -26.77 6.52 -5.16
CA GLN A 32 -25.98 6.12 -6.32
C GLN A 32 -26.17 4.63 -6.63
N HIS A 33 -26.25 4.31 -7.90
CA HIS A 33 -26.27 2.93 -8.40
C HIS A 33 -25.20 2.78 -9.47
N PHE A 34 -24.01 2.32 -9.06
CA PHE A 34 -22.87 2.15 -9.94
C PHE A 34 -23.01 0.86 -10.74
N LYS A 35 -23.05 0.98 -12.07
CA LYS A 35 -23.07 -0.16 -13.00
C LYS A 35 -21.66 -0.57 -13.40
N ASP A 36 -20.76 0.40 -13.43
CA ASP A 36 -19.37 0.23 -13.79
C ASP A 36 -18.48 1.29 -13.09
N PRO A 37 -17.14 1.18 -13.18
CA PRO A 37 -16.23 2.14 -12.57
C PRO A 37 -16.33 3.58 -13.08
N ASN A 38 -16.90 3.80 -14.28
CA ASN A 38 -17.08 5.16 -14.80
C ASN A 38 -18.19 5.90 -14.03
N ASP A 39 -19.23 5.18 -13.62
CA ASP A 39 -20.31 5.76 -12.81
C ASP A 39 -19.77 6.25 -11.46
N SER A 40 -18.95 5.43 -10.78
CA SER A 40 -18.35 5.83 -9.49
C SER A 40 -17.36 6.98 -9.67
N ALA A 41 -16.58 6.99 -10.74
CA ALA A 41 -15.68 8.10 -11.06
C ALA A 41 -16.46 9.39 -11.39
N ALA A 42 -17.60 9.30 -12.09
CA ALA A 42 -18.48 10.44 -12.35
C ALA A 42 -19.12 11.01 -11.08
N ALA A 43 -19.40 10.15 -10.08
CA ALA A 43 -19.85 10.58 -8.77
C ALA A 43 -18.73 11.23 -7.90
N GLY A 44 -17.48 11.16 -8.37
CA GLY A 44 -16.32 11.74 -7.69
C GLY A 44 -15.55 10.77 -6.80
N ILE A 45 -15.71 9.46 -6.98
CA ILE A 45 -14.94 8.43 -6.26
C ILE A 45 -13.79 7.97 -7.15
N ALA A 46 -12.57 8.00 -6.63
CA ALA A 46 -11.40 7.41 -7.25
C ALA A 46 -10.82 6.30 -6.37
N CYS A 47 -10.16 5.32 -6.97
CA CYS A 47 -9.50 4.25 -6.23
C CYS A 47 -8.04 4.11 -6.68
N VAL A 48 -7.17 3.99 -5.69
CA VAL A 48 -5.78 3.59 -5.83
C VAL A 48 -5.67 2.18 -5.26
N TYR A 49 -5.47 1.22 -6.13
CA TYR A 49 -5.42 -0.20 -5.76
C TYR A 49 -4.05 -0.58 -5.22
N GLN A 50 -3.98 -1.70 -4.51
CA GLN A 50 -2.75 -2.28 -3.98
C GLN A 50 -1.74 -2.60 -5.09
N GLU A 51 -2.20 -3.16 -6.21
CA GLU A 51 -1.38 -3.31 -7.41
C GLU A 51 -1.50 -2.07 -8.28
N LEU A 52 -0.35 -1.46 -8.61
CA LEU A 52 -0.33 -0.25 -9.43
C LEU A 52 -0.74 -0.55 -10.87
N ASN A 53 -1.75 0.17 -11.36
CA ASN A 53 -2.20 0.12 -12.74
C ASN A 53 -1.37 1.09 -13.61
N ILE A 54 -0.05 0.85 -13.66
CA ILE A 54 0.91 1.69 -14.37
C ILE A 54 1.45 0.95 -15.58
N GLU A 55 1.29 1.55 -16.75
CA GLU A 55 1.93 1.10 -17.97
C GLU A 55 3.37 1.62 -18.02
N LYS A 56 4.32 0.78 -17.64
CA LYS A 56 5.73 1.16 -17.41
C LYS A 56 6.42 1.75 -18.63
N LEU A 57 6.03 1.32 -19.82
CA LEU A 57 6.60 1.78 -21.10
C LEU A 57 6.02 3.11 -21.58
N LEU A 58 4.84 3.49 -21.07
CA LEU A 58 4.21 4.75 -21.40
C LEU A 58 4.74 5.89 -20.53
N SER A 59 4.66 7.11 -21.03
CA SER A 59 5.05 8.30 -20.28
C SER A 59 4.16 8.50 -19.05
N ILE A 60 4.64 9.27 -18.08
CA ILE A 60 3.83 9.72 -16.93
C ILE A 60 2.55 10.40 -17.45
N THR A 61 2.66 11.26 -18.46
CA THR A 61 1.51 11.91 -19.07
C THR A 61 0.50 10.90 -19.61
N ASP A 62 0.95 9.92 -20.38
CA ASP A 62 0.07 8.92 -20.96
C ASP A 62 -0.64 8.11 -19.86
N ASN A 63 0.09 7.71 -18.82
CA ASN A 63 -0.49 7.03 -17.66
C ASN A 63 -1.57 7.86 -16.97
N ILE A 64 -1.32 9.15 -16.75
CA ILE A 64 -2.28 10.05 -16.09
C ILE A 64 -3.53 10.25 -16.93
N PHE A 65 -3.39 10.37 -18.26
CA PHE A 65 -4.48 10.66 -19.17
C PHE A 65 -5.08 9.44 -19.87
N ILE A 66 -4.69 8.23 -19.49
CA ILE A 66 -5.26 7.01 -20.07
C ILE A 66 -6.77 7.05 -19.94
N ASN A 67 -7.50 6.78 -21.05
CA ASN A 67 -8.95 6.89 -21.17
C ASN A 67 -9.57 8.29 -20.93
N LYS A 68 -8.74 9.33 -20.76
CA LYS A 68 -9.16 10.73 -20.49
C LYS A 68 -8.37 11.74 -21.33
N TRP A 69 -8.06 11.36 -22.56
CA TRP A 69 -7.24 12.14 -23.48
C TRP A 69 -7.85 13.51 -23.77
N ILE A 70 -7.02 14.56 -23.67
CA ILE A 70 -7.40 15.89 -24.12
C ILE A 70 -7.18 15.98 -25.62
N LYS A 71 -8.20 16.44 -26.35
CA LYS A 71 -8.17 16.57 -27.81
C LYS A 71 -8.26 18.03 -28.24
N LYS A 72 -7.54 18.36 -29.32
CA LYS A 72 -7.67 19.61 -30.06
C LYS A 72 -8.11 19.24 -31.48
N GLY A 73 -9.42 19.35 -31.73
CA GLY A 73 -10.02 18.80 -32.96
C GLY A 73 -9.96 17.27 -32.96
N THR A 74 -9.36 16.68 -33.97
CA THR A 74 -9.20 15.22 -34.15
C THR A 74 -7.91 14.67 -33.53
N LEU A 75 -6.96 15.53 -33.14
CA LEU A 75 -5.66 15.15 -32.62
C LEU A 75 -5.60 15.25 -31.10
N LEU A 76 -4.69 14.47 -30.49
CA LEU A 76 -4.39 14.58 -29.05
C LEU A 76 -3.58 15.85 -28.79
N ASP A 77 -3.96 16.60 -27.76
CA ASP A 77 -3.26 17.82 -27.32
C ASP A 77 -2.20 17.48 -26.25
N TYR A 78 -1.10 16.86 -26.70
CA TYR A 78 0.02 16.53 -25.84
C TYR A 78 0.63 17.73 -25.08
N PRO A 79 0.83 18.92 -25.69
CA PRO A 79 1.34 20.06 -24.94
C PRO A 79 0.48 20.41 -23.71
N THR A 80 -0.85 20.42 -23.87
CA THR A 80 -1.76 20.67 -22.73
C THR A 80 -1.72 19.54 -21.72
N MET A 81 -1.68 18.27 -22.15
CA MET A 81 -1.59 17.12 -21.24
C MET A 81 -0.27 17.10 -20.46
N HIS A 82 0.88 17.35 -21.12
CA HIS A 82 2.18 17.43 -20.45
C HIS A 82 2.22 18.54 -19.38
N LYS A 83 1.68 19.72 -19.71
CA LYS A 83 1.60 20.84 -18.77
C LYS A 83 0.78 20.45 -17.53
N LYS A 84 -0.41 19.89 -17.73
CA LYS A 84 -1.29 19.45 -16.62
C LYS A 84 -0.68 18.30 -15.82
N ALA A 85 -0.02 17.34 -16.47
CA ALA A 85 0.68 16.25 -15.79
C ALA A 85 1.79 16.80 -14.90
N LYS A 86 2.60 17.75 -15.40
CA LYS A 86 3.64 18.40 -14.61
C LYS A 86 3.07 19.15 -13.42
N GLU A 87 2.00 19.92 -13.61
CA GLU A 87 1.35 20.69 -12.55
C GLU A 87 0.79 19.79 -11.45
N VAL A 88 0.08 18.69 -11.81
CA VAL A 88 -0.47 17.77 -10.81
C VAL A 88 0.62 17.01 -10.08
N MET A 89 1.66 16.51 -10.76
CA MET A 89 2.79 15.84 -10.11
C MET A 89 3.52 16.79 -9.15
N ALA A 90 3.78 18.03 -9.56
CA ALA A 90 4.36 19.04 -8.68
C ALA A 90 3.49 19.34 -7.45
N SER A 91 2.16 19.36 -7.60
CA SER A 91 1.21 19.54 -6.49
C SER A 91 1.23 18.39 -5.48
N LEU A 92 1.74 17.22 -5.87
CA LEU A 92 1.97 16.04 -5.04
C LEU A 92 3.43 15.93 -4.56
N GLY A 93 4.21 17.01 -4.74
CA GLY A 93 5.60 17.07 -4.30
C GLY A 93 6.58 16.30 -5.18
N GLN A 94 6.21 16.02 -6.44
CA GLN A 94 7.06 15.31 -7.41
C GLN A 94 7.53 16.25 -8.52
N ASP A 95 8.81 16.59 -8.53
CA ASP A 95 9.44 17.33 -9.64
C ASP A 95 10.04 16.34 -10.64
N VAL A 96 9.20 15.89 -11.56
CA VAL A 96 9.55 14.91 -12.59
C VAL A 96 9.21 15.43 -13.98
N ASP A 97 9.93 14.95 -14.99
CA ASP A 97 9.60 15.19 -16.39
C ASP A 97 8.46 14.23 -16.81
N PRO A 98 7.24 14.73 -17.08
CA PRO A 98 6.09 13.91 -17.37
C PRO A 98 6.14 13.22 -18.74
N THR A 99 7.13 13.53 -19.58
CA THR A 99 7.34 12.89 -20.88
C THR A 99 8.10 11.58 -20.77
N GLN A 100 8.78 11.35 -19.63
CA GLN A 100 9.57 10.14 -19.39
C GLN A 100 8.67 8.93 -19.13
N PRO A 101 9.08 7.72 -19.53
CA PRO A 101 8.39 6.48 -19.19
C PRO A 101 8.24 6.31 -17.67
N ALA A 102 7.06 5.93 -17.21
CA ALA A 102 6.76 5.76 -15.80
C ALA A 102 7.63 4.68 -15.14
N GLY A 103 8.06 3.67 -15.90
CA GLY A 103 8.95 2.61 -15.45
C GLY A 103 10.37 3.04 -15.07
N ASN A 104 10.79 4.25 -15.49
CA ASN A 104 12.10 4.81 -15.12
C ASN A 104 12.13 5.31 -13.66
N PHE A 105 11.00 5.36 -12.99
CA PHE A 105 10.88 5.90 -11.64
C PHE A 105 10.59 4.80 -10.62
N GLY A 106 11.02 5.03 -9.37
CA GLY A 106 10.73 4.15 -8.24
C GLY A 106 9.23 4.05 -7.91
N MET A 107 8.90 3.07 -7.06
CA MET A 107 7.51 2.76 -6.68
C MET A 107 6.78 3.97 -6.09
N GLY A 108 7.46 4.79 -5.29
CA GLY A 108 6.86 5.98 -4.69
C GLY A 108 6.35 6.99 -5.74
N VAL A 109 7.12 7.23 -6.81
CA VAL A 109 6.68 8.10 -7.92
C VAL A 109 5.54 7.46 -8.69
N GLN A 110 5.59 6.15 -8.94
CA GLN A 110 4.51 5.41 -9.61
C GLN A 110 3.21 5.47 -8.79
N GLN A 111 3.29 5.39 -7.47
CA GLN A 111 2.16 5.60 -6.56
C GLN A 111 1.58 7.01 -6.70
N MET A 112 2.44 8.03 -6.79
CA MET A 112 1.98 9.41 -6.99
C MET A 112 1.30 9.62 -8.36
N ILE A 113 1.69 8.87 -9.40
CA ILE A 113 0.98 8.88 -10.69
C ILE A 113 -0.47 8.38 -10.53
N GLU A 114 -0.69 7.31 -9.77
CA GLU A 114 -2.06 6.82 -9.47
C GLU A 114 -2.89 7.87 -8.72
N ILE A 115 -2.29 8.53 -7.74
CA ILE A 115 -2.97 9.61 -7.01
C ILE A 115 -3.23 10.81 -7.93
N ALA A 116 -2.30 11.13 -8.84
CA ALA A 116 -2.47 12.20 -9.82
C ALA A 116 -3.67 11.97 -10.75
N LYS A 117 -3.94 10.72 -11.14
CA LYS A 117 -5.16 10.35 -11.89
C LYS A 117 -6.43 10.75 -11.13
N ALA A 118 -6.47 10.48 -9.82
CA ALA A 118 -7.60 10.83 -8.95
C ALA A 118 -7.78 12.34 -8.79
N VAL A 119 -6.67 13.06 -8.58
CA VAL A 119 -6.69 14.53 -8.44
C VAL A 119 -7.15 15.21 -9.73
N LEU A 120 -6.70 14.73 -10.89
CA LEU A 120 -7.05 15.31 -12.19
C LEU A 120 -8.54 15.22 -12.53
N ILE A 121 -9.25 14.22 -12.03
CA ILE A 121 -10.71 14.09 -12.20
C ILE A 121 -11.50 14.85 -11.16
N ASN A 122 -10.82 15.65 -10.31
CA ASN A 122 -11.43 16.36 -9.18
C ASN A 122 -12.21 15.40 -8.26
N ALA A 123 -11.60 14.26 -7.93
CA ALA A 123 -12.22 13.30 -7.03
C ALA A 123 -12.56 13.97 -5.69
N LYS A 124 -13.78 13.72 -5.20
CA LYS A 124 -14.25 14.14 -3.88
C LYS A 124 -13.77 13.18 -2.80
N MET A 125 -13.59 11.93 -3.17
CA MET A 125 -13.13 10.85 -2.32
C MET A 125 -12.10 9.99 -3.04
N ILE A 126 -11.01 9.66 -2.34
CA ILE A 126 -9.98 8.74 -2.83
C ILE A 126 -9.93 7.54 -1.89
N ILE A 127 -10.18 6.36 -2.43
CA ILE A 127 -10.02 5.09 -1.72
C ILE A 127 -8.60 4.59 -2.01
N MET A 128 -7.85 4.25 -0.97
CA MET A 128 -6.49 3.72 -1.07
C MET A 128 -6.43 2.35 -0.41
N ASP A 129 -6.23 1.30 -1.22
CA ASP A 129 -6.17 -0.09 -0.75
C ASP A 129 -4.71 -0.50 -0.53
N GLU A 130 -4.29 -0.59 0.73
CA GLU A 130 -2.93 -0.94 1.18
C GLU A 130 -1.80 -0.18 0.42
N PRO A 131 -1.86 1.15 0.31
CA PRO A 131 -1.01 1.90 -0.61
C PRO A 131 0.48 1.93 -0.21
N THR A 132 0.81 1.45 0.98
CA THR A 132 2.17 1.44 1.55
C THR A 132 2.86 0.09 1.48
N SER A 133 2.18 -0.95 0.98
CA SER A 133 2.65 -2.34 1.05
C SER A 133 3.99 -2.60 0.34
N SER A 134 4.29 -1.82 -0.70
CA SER A 134 5.50 -1.94 -1.52
C SER A 134 6.46 -0.76 -1.40
N LEU A 135 6.21 0.18 -0.47
CA LEU A 135 6.96 1.41 -0.31
C LEU A 135 8.01 1.30 0.80
N GLY A 136 9.16 1.97 0.61
CA GLY A 136 10.14 2.19 1.66
C GLY A 136 9.71 3.32 2.61
N GLU A 137 10.38 3.43 3.77
CA GLU A 137 10.01 4.39 4.85
C GLU A 137 9.86 5.83 4.34
N LYS A 138 10.81 6.34 3.55
CA LYS A 138 10.76 7.70 2.98
C LYS A 138 9.58 7.91 2.03
N GLU A 139 9.23 6.88 1.27
CA GLU A 139 8.10 6.92 0.34
C GLU A 139 6.77 6.89 1.10
N VAL A 140 6.70 6.13 2.21
CA VAL A 140 5.55 6.12 3.13
C VAL A 140 5.36 7.51 3.75
N GLU A 141 6.40 8.14 4.29
CA GLU A 141 6.32 9.51 4.82
C GLU A 141 5.79 10.51 3.79
N GLN A 142 6.29 10.43 2.55
CA GLN A 142 5.81 11.28 1.46
C GLN A 142 4.34 11.03 1.12
N LEU A 143 3.90 9.77 1.10
CA LEU A 143 2.50 9.40 0.89
C LEU A 143 1.61 9.94 2.00
N MET A 144 2.00 9.76 3.27
CA MET A 144 1.27 10.30 4.43
C MET A 144 1.12 11.81 4.37
N LYS A 145 2.20 12.52 4.01
CA LYS A 145 2.15 13.96 3.77
C LYS A 145 1.16 14.31 2.66
N THR A 146 1.23 13.61 1.52
CA THR A 146 0.31 13.81 0.39
C THR A 146 -1.14 13.60 0.80
N CYS A 147 -1.45 12.57 1.59
CA CYS A 147 -2.79 12.35 2.13
C CYS A 147 -3.27 13.53 3.00
N ARG A 148 -2.40 14.05 3.88
CA ARG A 148 -2.74 15.24 4.71
C ARG A 148 -3.00 16.47 3.84
N ASP A 149 -2.19 16.70 2.82
CA ASP A 149 -2.37 17.83 1.89
C ASP A 149 -3.68 17.71 1.08
N LEU A 150 -4.04 16.50 0.64
CA LEU A 150 -5.31 16.24 -0.05
C LEU A 150 -6.51 16.45 0.89
N LYS A 151 -6.43 15.95 2.13
CA LYS A 151 -7.43 16.19 3.18
C LYS A 151 -7.61 17.69 3.43
N ALA A 152 -6.53 18.46 3.51
CA ALA A 152 -6.60 19.92 3.71
C ALA A 152 -7.28 20.65 2.53
N ARG A 153 -7.30 20.05 1.33
CA ARG A 153 -8.05 20.55 0.16
C ARG A 153 -9.51 20.11 0.15
N GLY A 154 -9.99 19.43 1.20
CA GLY A 154 -11.36 18.93 1.34
C GLY A 154 -11.65 17.61 0.64
N ILE A 155 -10.64 16.88 0.20
CA ILE A 155 -10.82 15.54 -0.39
C ILE A 155 -10.95 14.51 0.74
N GLY A 156 -12.03 13.72 0.71
CA GLY A 156 -12.20 12.59 1.62
C GLY A 156 -11.24 11.46 1.27
N ILE A 157 -10.65 10.81 2.28
CA ILE A 157 -9.75 9.66 2.06
C ILE A 157 -10.27 8.47 2.84
N VAL A 158 -10.48 7.35 2.14
CA VAL A 158 -10.67 6.04 2.74
C VAL A 158 -9.36 5.29 2.63
N PHE A 159 -8.67 5.16 3.76
CA PHE A 159 -7.35 4.55 3.83
C PHE A 159 -7.46 3.14 4.40
N VAL A 160 -7.15 2.12 3.60
CA VAL A 160 -7.17 0.73 4.02
C VAL A 160 -5.75 0.28 4.30
N SER A 161 -5.47 -0.13 5.53
CA SER A 161 -4.18 -0.66 5.95
C SER A 161 -4.37 -1.76 7.01
N HIS A 162 -3.42 -2.65 7.10
CA HIS A 162 -3.28 -3.60 8.21
C HIS A 162 -2.19 -3.18 9.19
N LYS A 163 -1.45 -2.09 8.91
CA LYS A 163 -0.44 -1.51 9.79
C LYS A 163 -1.09 -0.48 10.71
N LEU A 164 -1.10 -0.76 11.99
CA LEU A 164 -1.79 0.08 12.98
C LEU A 164 -1.19 1.47 13.09
N GLU A 165 0.14 1.56 13.02
CA GLU A 165 0.88 2.82 13.10
C GLU A 165 0.39 3.80 12.04
N GLU A 166 0.14 3.32 10.81
CA GLU A 166 -0.37 4.15 9.72
C GLU A 166 -1.79 4.68 10.01
N LEU A 167 -2.65 3.85 10.62
CA LEU A 167 -4.01 4.25 10.97
C LEU A 167 -3.99 5.31 12.08
N PHE A 168 -3.19 5.11 13.12
CA PHE A 168 -3.06 6.07 14.22
C PHE A 168 -2.45 7.40 13.78
N GLU A 169 -1.54 7.38 12.80
CA GLU A 169 -0.87 8.57 12.29
C GLU A 169 -1.76 9.41 11.36
N LEU A 170 -2.59 8.76 10.53
CA LEU A 170 -3.28 9.43 9.42
C LEU A 170 -4.77 9.61 9.63
N CYS A 171 -5.45 8.62 10.23
CA CYS A 171 -6.90 8.56 10.23
C CYS A 171 -7.54 9.39 11.34
N ASP A 172 -8.69 9.98 11.07
CA ASP A 172 -9.54 10.62 12.11
C ASP A 172 -10.45 9.60 12.79
N ARG A 173 -10.92 8.60 12.01
CA ARG A 173 -11.84 7.55 12.44
C ARG A 173 -11.43 6.23 11.85
N VAL A 174 -11.66 5.15 12.57
CA VAL A 174 -11.41 3.79 12.08
C VAL A 174 -12.69 2.97 12.13
N THR A 175 -12.99 2.31 11.00
CA THR A 175 -14.04 1.30 10.87
C THR A 175 -13.39 -0.07 10.82
N VAL A 176 -13.81 -0.96 11.69
CA VAL A 176 -13.35 -2.36 11.72
C VAL A 176 -14.36 -3.24 11.00
N ILE A 177 -13.84 -4.00 10.02
CA ILE A 177 -14.57 -5.06 9.31
C ILE A 177 -13.86 -6.38 9.60
N ARG A 178 -14.60 -7.41 9.92
CA ARG A 178 -14.11 -8.76 10.17
C ARG A 178 -15.09 -9.79 9.61
N ASP A 179 -14.57 -10.76 8.87
CA ASP A 179 -15.36 -11.87 8.28
C ASP A 179 -16.55 -11.39 7.41
N GLY A 180 -16.39 -10.23 6.75
CA GLY A 180 -17.44 -9.60 5.94
C GLY A 180 -18.44 -8.76 6.74
N GLU A 181 -18.33 -8.72 8.05
CA GLU A 181 -19.27 -8.02 8.93
C GLU A 181 -18.71 -6.68 9.44
N TYR A 182 -19.58 -5.70 9.59
CA TYR A 182 -19.28 -4.46 10.29
C TYR A 182 -19.18 -4.74 11.78
N ILE A 183 -18.06 -4.40 12.39
CA ILE A 183 -17.86 -4.56 13.85
C ILE A 183 -18.14 -3.24 14.55
N GLU A 184 -17.39 -2.20 14.23
CA GLU A 184 -17.50 -0.91 14.92
C GLU A 184 -16.80 0.20 14.15
N THR A 185 -17.25 1.44 14.39
CA THR A 185 -16.56 2.67 13.96
C THR A 185 -16.38 3.58 15.15
N ARG A 186 -15.15 4.04 15.40
CA ARG A 186 -14.83 5.05 16.43
C ARG A 186 -13.88 6.11 15.89
N ASP A 187 -13.84 7.25 16.55
CA ASP A 187 -12.76 8.22 16.37
C ASP A 187 -11.43 7.58 16.80
N ILE A 188 -10.34 7.96 16.15
CA ILE A 188 -9.02 7.34 16.39
C ILE A 188 -8.59 7.48 17.86
N SER A 189 -8.95 8.59 18.52
CA SER A 189 -8.67 8.82 19.95
C SER A 189 -9.39 7.86 20.90
N GLY A 190 -10.40 7.15 20.43
CA GLY A 190 -11.13 6.12 21.17
C GLY A 190 -10.56 4.70 21.02
N TRP A 191 -9.45 4.56 20.27
CA TRP A 191 -8.75 3.30 20.08
C TRP A 191 -7.37 3.32 20.74
N ASP A 192 -6.96 2.21 21.30
CA ASP A 192 -5.58 1.84 21.55
C ASP A 192 -5.21 0.61 20.72
N ASN A 193 -3.94 0.24 20.69
CA ASN A 193 -3.46 -0.90 19.90
C ASN A 193 -4.21 -2.19 20.26
N ASP A 194 -4.39 -2.46 21.54
CA ASP A 194 -4.96 -3.73 22.03
C ASP A 194 -6.45 -3.85 21.71
N SER A 195 -7.21 -2.78 21.91
CA SER A 195 -8.64 -2.74 21.58
C SER A 195 -8.88 -2.83 20.07
N LEU A 196 -8.06 -2.15 19.25
CA LEU A 196 -8.16 -2.22 17.80
C LEU A 196 -7.81 -3.61 17.28
N ILE A 197 -6.72 -4.23 17.77
CA ILE A 197 -6.37 -5.60 17.42
C ILE A 197 -7.47 -6.56 17.85
N THR A 198 -7.99 -6.43 19.07
CA THR A 198 -9.09 -7.27 19.57
C THR A 198 -10.31 -7.18 18.68
N ALA A 199 -10.70 -5.98 18.26
CA ALA A 199 -11.82 -5.78 17.33
C ALA A 199 -11.54 -6.42 15.96
N MET A 200 -10.31 -6.30 15.45
CA MET A 200 -9.90 -6.85 14.15
C MET A 200 -9.85 -8.38 14.14
N VAL A 201 -9.37 -9.00 15.22
CA VAL A 201 -9.11 -10.45 15.31
C VAL A 201 -10.26 -11.19 16.00
N GLY A 202 -11.01 -10.52 16.88
CA GLY A 202 -12.14 -11.09 17.62
C GLY A 202 -11.77 -11.83 18.90
N ARG A 203 -10.49 -11.79 19.31
CA ARG A 203 -9.99 -12.40 20.55
C ARG A 203 -8.85 -11.55 21.11
N SER A 204 -8.65 -11.60 22.43
CA SER A 204 -7.53 -10.91 23.09
C SER A 204 -6.20 -11.53 22.66
N LEU A 205 -5.16 -10.68 22.63
CA LEU A 205 -3.80 -11.07 22.26
C LEU A 205 -3.12 -12.09 23.19
N ASP A 206 -3.68 -12.32 24.37
CA ASP A 206 -3.06 -13.12 25.43
C ASP A 206 -2.66 -14.56 25.04
N ASN A 207 -3.10 -15.04 23.84
CA ASN A 207 -2.79 -16.38 23.33
C ASN A 207 -2.50 -16.44 21.82
N GLN A 208 -2.03 -15.35 21.20
CA GLN A 208 -1.82 -15.34 19.75
C GLN A 208 -0.73 -16.30 19.27
N PHE A 209 0.29 -16.53 20.11
CA PHE A 209 1.39 -17.45 19.81
C PHE A 209 1.82 -18.18 21.10
N PRO A 210 1.14 -19.26 21.51
CA PRO A 210 1.66 -20.11 22.57
C PRO A 210 3.01 -20.65 22.09
N LYS A 211 4.10 -20.08 22.65
CA LYS A 211 5.43 -20.51 22.30
C LYS A 211 5.72 -21.82 23.03
N GLU A 212 5.51 -22.93 22.36
CA GLU A 212 6.01 -24.22 22.80
C GLU A 212 7.52 -24.25 22.50
N PHE A 213 8.33 -24.16 23.56
CA PHE A 213 9.75 -24.37 23.43
C PHE A 213 10.00 -25.87 23.19
N GLY A 214 10.24 -26.23 21.93
CA GLY A 214 10.68 -27.57 21.59
C GLY A 214 12.03 -27.90 22.22
N THR A 215 12.30 -29.17 22.41
CA THR A 215 13.61 -29.66 22.89
C THR A 215 14.60 -29.63 21.71
N LYS A 216 15.51 -28.65 21.71
CA LYS A 216 16.58 -28.61 20.71
C LYS A 216 17.64 -29.66 20.97
N SER A 217 18.33 -30.11 19.93
CA SER A 217 19.45 -31.06 20.03
C SER A 217 20.59 -30.48 20.87
N LYS A 218 21.39 -31.34 21.53
CA LYS A 218 22.55 -30.90 22.27
C LYS A 218 23.71 -30.45 21.39
N GLU A 219 23.79 -31.04 20.17
CA GLU A 219 24.83 -30.73 19.21
C GLU A 219 24.25 -29.89 18.06
N PRO A 220 25.00 -28.92 17.55
CA PRO A 220 24.58 -28.14 16.40
C PRO A 220 24.49 -29.01 15.14
N MET A 221 23.44 -28.82 14.35
CA MET A 221 23.33 -29.45 13.04
C MET A 221 24.00 -28.62 11.93
N LEU A 222 24.14 -27.33 12.17
CA LEU A 222 24.89 -26.42 11.32
C LEU A 222 25.73 -25.51 12.21
N GLU A 223 27.02 -25.42 11.88
CA GLU A 223 27.94 -24.48 12.51
C GLU A 223 28.64 -23.66 11.43
N VAL A 224 28.48 -22.36 11.53
CA VAL A 224 29.08 -21.37 10.64
C VAL A 224 30.09 -20.58 11.47
N ASN A 225 31.36 -20.56 11.02
CA ASN A 225 32.45 -19.94 11.74
C ASN A 225 33.17 -18.93 10.86
N ASN A 226 33.20 -17.67 11.30
CA ASN A 226 34.02 -16.60 10.76
C ASN A 226 33.85 -16.40 9.23
N VAL A 227 32.65 -16.54 8.70
CA VAL A 227 32.39 -16.34 7.26
C VAL A 227 32.58 -14.88 6.90
N VAL A 228 33.41 -14.67 5.88
CA VAL A 228 33.75 -13.34 5.34
C VAL A 228 33.55 -13.36 3.86
N GLU A 229 32.80 -12.38 3.35
CA GLU A 229 32.69 -12.05 1.92
C GLU A 229 33.06 -10.58 1.75
N ALA A 230 34.04 -10.28 0.94
CA ALA A 230 34.61 -8.94 0.83
C ALA A 230 33.56 -7.87 0.46
N GLY A 231 33.37 -6.90 1.35
CA GLY A 231 32.41 -5.82 1.17
C GLY A 231 30.95 -6.15 1.49
N VAL A 232 30.64 -7.40 1.87
CA VAL A 232 29.27 -7.88 2.08
C VAL A 232 29.11 -8.52 3.47
N LEU A 233 29.93 -9.53 3.80
CA LEU A 233 29.88 -10.24 5.07
C LEU A 233 31.18 -10.05 5.86
N ASN A 234 31.08 -9.70 7.11
CA ASN A 234 32.24 -9.47 7.97
C ASN A 234 32.17 -10.36 9.23
N ASN A 235 32.93 -11.50 9.19
CA ASN A 235 33.12 -12.38 10.30
C ASN A 235 31.84 -12.91 10.95
N VAL A 236 30.94 -13.46 10.15
CA VAL A 236 29.65 -13.97 10.61
C VAL A 236 29.80 -15.38 11.17
N SER A 237 29.33 -15.58 12.40
CA SER A 237 29.37 -16.89 13.07
C SER A 237 28.04 -17.15 13.78
N PHE A 238 27.52 -18.39 13.66
CA PHE A 238 26.33 -18.83 14.39
C PHE A 238 26.21 -20.35 14.36
N LYS A 239 25.29 -20.88 15.16
CA LYS A 239 24.97 -22.32 15.21
C LYS A 239 23.47 -22.50 15.10
N ALA A 240 23.04 -23.53 14.39
CA ALA A 240 21.66 -23.99 14.33
C ALA A 240 21.54 -25.42 14.84
N TYR A 241 20.49 -25.70 15.62
CA TYR A 241 20.30 -26.98 16.29
C TYR A 241 19.05 -27.69 15.77
N GLY A 242 19.07 -29.01 15.81
CA GLY A 242 17.87 -29.80 15.46
C GLY A 242 16.72 -29.48 16.42
N GLY A 243 15.51 -29.32 15.88
CA GLY A 243 14.32 -29.01 16.67
C GLY A 243 14.14 -27.55 17.07
N GLU A 244 15.01 -26.63 16.56
CA GLU A 244 14.80 -25.19 16.73
C GLU A 244 14.46 -24.48 15.42
N ILE A 245 13.84 -23.32 15.54
CA ILE A 245 13.68 -22.36 14.43
C ILE A 245 14.61 -21.20 14.74
N LEU A 246 15.69 -21.05 13.97
CA LEU A 246 16.64 -19.94 14.09
C LEU A 246 16.21 -18.79 13.18
N GLY A 247 15.90 -17.64 13.75
CA GLY A 247 15.50 -16.44 13.02
C GLY A 247 16.68 -15.52 12.69
N PHE A 248 16.72 -14.98 11.47
CA PHE A 248 17.65 -13.92 11.06
C PHE A 248 16.88 -12.61 10.88
N ALA A 249 17.23 -11.61 11.66
CA ALA A 249 16.65 -10.28 11.60
C ALA A 249 17.69 -9.24 11.20
N GLY A 250 17.26 -8.18 10.53
CA GLY A 250 18.12 -7.06 10.11
C GLY A 250 17.42 -6.18 9.05
N LEU A 251 17.94 -4.99 8.85
CA LEU A 251 17.46 -4.06 7.83
C LEU A 251 17.78 -4.54 6.41
N VAL A 252 17.16 -3.91 5.40
CA VAL A 252 17.52 -4.14 3.99
C VAL A 252 19.01 -3.83 3.79
N GLY A 253 19.74 -4.74 3.13
CA GLY A 253 21.19 -4.61 2.95
C GLY A 253 22.04 -5.10 4.13
N ALA A 254 21.46 -5.71 5.18
CA ALA A 254 22.21 -6.24 6.33
C ALA A 254 22.94 -7.58 6.07
N GLY A 255 22.98 -8.07 4.84
CA GLY A 255 23.70 -9.31 4.47
C GLY A 255 22.95 -10.61 4.77
N ARG A 256 21.64 -10.56 5.10
CA ARG A 256 20.85 -11.78 5.42
C ARG A 256 20.74 -12.77 4.26
N THR A 257 20.49 -12.27 3.07
CA THR A 257 20.38 -13.07 1.86
C THR A 257 21.74 -13.63 1.47
N GLU A 258 22.75 -12.82 1.57
CA GLU A 258 24.14 -13.13 1.22
C GLU A 258 24.68 -14.28 2.10
N ILE A 259 24.47 -14.22 3.43
CA ILE A 259 24.88 -15.32 4.31
C ILE A 259 24.13 -16.63 3.98
N MET A 260 22.85 -16.57 3.64
CA MET A 260 22.11 -17.77 3.24
C MET A 260 22.62 -18.34 1.90
N ARG A 261 22.95 -17.50 0.93
CA ARG A 261 23.50 -17.89 -0.36
C ARG A 261 24.89 -18.52 -0.20
N ALA A 262 25.73 -17.94 0.67
CA ALA A 262 27.03 -18.47 1.00
C ALA A 262 26.94 -19.87 1.65
N ILE A 263 26.04 -20.06 2.63
CA ILE A 263 25.82 -21.37 3.29
C ILE A 263 25.26 -22.41 2.28
N PHE A 264 24.39 -21.99 1.39
CA PHE A 264 23.81 -22.85 0.36
C PHE A 264 24.83 -23.21 -0.74
N GLY A 265 25.98 -22.51 -0.80
CA GLY A 265 27.00 -22.70 -1.83
C GLY A 265 26.65 -22.06 -3.17
N ALA A 266 25.74 -21.09 -3.18
CA ALA A 266 25.39 -20.33 -4.37
C ALA A 266 26.42 -19.22 -4.68
N ASP A 267 27.06 -18.70 -3.65
CA ASP A 267 28.15 -17.73 -3.75
C ASP A 267 29.44 -18.35 -3.17
N PRO A 268 30.62 -18.11 -3.77
CA PRO A 268 31.89 -18.58 -3.23
C PRO A 268 32.23 -17.81 -1.92
N ILE A 269 32.69 -18.54 -0.92
CA ILE A 269 33.15 -17.97 0.35
C ILE A 269 34.67 -17.87 0.32
#